data_2afdda779995dd836fbd29a0d9166916
#
_entry.id   2afdda779995dd836fbd29a0d9166916
#
_cell.length_a   1.000
_cell.length_b   1.000
_cell.length_c   1.000
_cell.angle_alpha   90.00
_cell.angle_beta   90.00
_cell.angle_gamma   90.00
#
_symmetry.space_group_name_H-M   'P 1'
#
loop_
_entity.id
_entity.type
_entity.pdbx_description
1 polymer ?
#
loop_
_entity_poly.entity_id
_entity_poly.type
_entity_poly.pdbx_seq_one_letter_code
_entity_poly.pdbx_strand_id
1 'polypeptide(L)' 'MKATIITIGDEILIGQIVDTNSVSIAKHLNAAGIVVREKLSIGDDRTQIVEAVGRAMSASEI' A
#
# COMPACT_ATOMS: atom_id res chain seq x y z
N MET A 1 -8.08 -14.52 1.14
CA MET A 1 -6.86 -13.91 0.58
C MET A 1 -6.67 -12.52 1.15
N LYS A 2 -5.46 -12.18 1.52
CA LYS A 2 -5.13 -10.89 2.13
C LYS A 2 -4.19 -10.10 1.24
N ALA A 3 -4.37 -8.78 1.23
CA ALA A 3 -3.58 -7.88 0.40
C ALA A 3 -2.94 -6.78 1.24
N THR A 4 -1.80 -6.31 0.78
CA THR A 4 -1.14 -5.11 1.31
C THR A 4 -1.01 -4.10 0.18
N ILE A 5 -1.39 -2.86 0.46
CA ILE A 5 -1.25 -1.76 -0.48
C ILE A 5 -0.07 -0.89 -0.03
N ILE A 6 0.85 -0.65 -0.94
CA ILE A 6 2.00 0.21 -0.67
C ILE A 6 1.95 1.40 -1.64
N THR A 7 1.93 2.61 -1.10
CA THR A 7 2.06 3.82 -1.90
C THR A 7 3.44 4.41 -1.71
N ILE A 8 4.06 4.82 -2.80
CA ILE A 8 5.42 5.34 -2.81
C ILE A 8 5.40 6.75 -3.38
N GLY A 9 5.92 7.71 -2.62
CA GLY A 9 5.99 9.08 -3.05
C GLY A 9 6.03 10.04 -1.88
N ASP A 10 6.95 10.97 -1.90
CA ASP A 10 7.09 11.97 -0.82
C ASP A 10 5.90 12.91 -0.76
N GLU A 11 5.30 13.23 -1.89
CA GLU A 11 4.14 14.12 -1.99
C GLU A 11 2.92 13.59 -1.22
N ILE A 12 2.77 12.27 -1.12
CA ILE A 12 1.68 11.66 -0.35
C ILE A 12 1.98 11.77 1.14
N LEU A 13 3.23 11.53 1.54
CA LEU A 13 3.63 11.58 2.94
C LEU A 13 3.50 12.98 3.54
N ILE A 14 3.85 14.01 2.77
CA ILE A 14 3.78 15.39 3.26
C ILE A 14 2.42 16.03 3.03
N GLY A 15 1.46 15.28 2.49
CA GLY A 15 0.09 15.74 2.33
C GLY A 15 -0.14 16.67 1.14
N GLN A 16 0.77 16.71 0.17
CA GLN A 16 0.57 17.53 -1.03
C GLN A 16 -0.49 16.97 -1.96
N ILE A 17 -0.66 15.64 -1.97
CA ILE A 17 -1.69 14.97 -2.76
C ILE A 17 -2.49 14.04 -1.85
N VAL A 18 -3.80 13.97 -2.13
CA VAL A 18 -4.68 13.01 -1.46
C VAL A 18 -4.52 11.66 -2.15
N ASP A 19 -4.31 10.61 -1.36
CA ASP A 19 -4.15 9.25 -1.88
C ASP A 19 -5.50 8.61 -2.22
N THR A 20 -6.09 9.06 -3.33
CA THR A 20 -7.39 8.53 -3.80
C THR A 20 -7.24 7.18 -4.50
N ASN A 21 -6.08 6.90 -5.07
CA ASN A 21 -5.84 5.63 -5.79
C ASN A 21 -5.88 4.43 -4.84
N SER A 22 -5.26 4.53 -3.66
CA SER A 22 -5.30 3.46 -2.68
C SER A 22 -6.71 3.16 -2.19
N VAL A 23 -7.52 4.20 -2.01
CA VAL A 23 -8.92 4.04 -1.60
C VAL A 23 -9.70 3.28 -2.68
N SER A 24 -9.51 3.65 -3.94
CA SER A 24 -10.17 2.98 -5.07
C SER A 24 -9.74 1.52 -5.17
N ILE A 25 -8.45 1.23 -5.05
CA ILE A 25 -7.92 -0.13 -5.10
C ILE A 25 -8.50 -0.96 -3.95
N ALA A 26 -8.53 -0.42 -2.75
CA ALA A 26 -9.08 -1.12 -1.58
C ALA A 26 -10.54 -1.50 -1.79
N LYS A 27 -11.34 -0.59 -2.36
CA LYS A 27 -12.75 -0.85 -2.64
C LYS A 27 -12.92 -1.98 -3.66
N HIS A 28 -12.11 -1.98 -4.71
CA HIS A 28 -12.15 -3.03 -5.73
C HIS A 28 -11.75 -4.39 -5.17
N LEU A 29 -10.71 -4.42 -4.32
CA LEU A 29 -10.26 -5.66 -3.69
C LEU A 29 -11.33 -6.22 -2.74
N ASN A 30 -11.95 -5.36 -1.95
CA ASN A 30 -13.02 -5.78 -1.05
C ASN A 30 -14.21 -6.34 -1.80
N ALA A 31 -14.58 -5.73 -2.93
CA ALA A 31 -15.66 -6.21 -3.77
C ALA A 31 -15.36 -7.60 -4.35
N ALA A 32 -14.08 -7.92 -4.57
CA ALA A 32 -13.65 -9.23 -5.05
C ALA A 32 -13.45 -10.25 -3.92
N GLY A 33 -13.74 -9.90 -2.68
CA GLY A 33 -13.57 -10.80 -1.53
C GLY A 33 -12.14 -10.83 -0.99
N ILE A 34 -11.29 -9.88 -1.37
CA ILE A 34 -9.92 -9.79 -0.90
C ILE A 34 -9.84 -8.77 0.23
N VAL A 35 -9.35 -9.19 1.39
CA VAL A 35 -9.23 -8.31 2.55
C VAL A 35 -7.92 -7.51 2.44
N VAL A 36 -8.02 -6.19 2.51
CA VAL A 36 -6.85 -5.34 2.62
C VAL A 36 -6.38 -5.36 4.07
N ARG A 37 -5.29 -6.06 4.31
CA ARG A 37 -4.75 -6.26 5.64
C ARG A 37 -4.01 -5.03 6.15
N GLU A 38 -3.26 -4.39 5.25
CA GLU A 38 -2.41 -3.28 5.63
C GLU A 38 -2.26 -2.32 4.47
N LYS A 39 -2.15 -1.05 4.80
CA LYS A 39 -1.84 0.00 3.83
C LYS A 39 -0.65 0.78 4.36
N LEU A 40 0.41 0.87 3.56
CA LEU A 40 1.63 1.58 3.89
C LEU A 40 1.86 2.73 2.93
N SER A 41 2.29 3.87 3.47
CA SER A 41 2.74 5.00 2.66
C SER A 41 4.19 5.27 3.01
N ILE A 42 5.05 5.26 2.01
CA ILE A 42 6.49 5.43 2.20
C ILE A 42 7.04 6.46 1.24
N GLY A 43 8.17 7.06 1.61
CA GLY A 43 8.87 7.99 0.75
C GLY A 43 9.57 7.26 -0.41
N ASP A 44 10.01 8.03 -1.38
CA ASP A 44 10.77 7.51 -2.51
C ASP A 44 12.22 7.25 -2.09
N ASP A 45 12.41 6.24 -1.27
CA ASP A 45 13.68 5.83 -0.70
C ASP A 45 13.85 4.33 -0.89
N ARG A 46 14.95 3.93 -1.52
CA ARG A 46 15.20 2.53 -1.86
C ARG A 46 15.16 1.61 -0.65
N THR A 47 15.75 2.03 0.45
CA THR A 47 15.77 1.21 1.68
C THR A 47 14.37 1.00 2.21
N GLN A 48 13.56 2.05 2.28
CA GLN A 48 12.18 1.96 2.73
C GLN A 48 11.34 1.07 1.80
N ILE A 49 11.55 1.20 0.50
CA ILE A 49 10.82 0.38 -0.49
C ILE A 49 11.15 -1.10 -0.29
N VAL A 50 12.43 -1.44 -0.18
CA VAL A 50 12.86 -2.83 0.02
C VAL A 50 12.30 -3.41 1.30
N GLU A 51 12.35 -2.67 2.40
CA GLU A 51 11.82 -3.10 3.68
C GLU A 51 10.31 -3.30 3.63
N ALA A 52 9.58 -2.35 3.04
CA ALA A 52 8.13 -2.42 2.94
C ALA A 52 7.68 -3.61 2.09
N VAL A 53 8.31 -3.83 0.95
CA VAL A 53 7.99 -4.97 0.07
C VAL A 53 8.30 -6.28 0.78
N GLY A 54 9.43 -6.40 1.44
CA GLY A 54 9.79 -7.61 2.20
C GLY A 54 8.77 -7.92 3.28
N ARG A 55 8.35 -6.90 4.03
CA ARG A 55 7.35 -7.04 5.07
C ARG A 55 6.00 -7.48 4.48
N ALA A 56 5.59 -6.86 3.37
CA ALA A 56 4.34 -7.18 2.72
C ALA A 56 4.32 -8.61 2.19
N MET A 57 5.41 -9.07 1.61
CA MET A 57 5.54 -10.44 1.10
C MET A 57 5.44 -11.48 2.21
N SER A 58 5.91 -11.15 3.42
CA SER A 58 5.81 -12.05 4.57
C SER A 58 4.42 -12.09 5.18
N ALA A 59 3.64 -11.01 5.04
CA ALA A 59 2.38 -10.84 5.75
C ALA A 59 1.15 -11.03 4.86
N SER A 60 1.27 -10.95 3.56
CA SER A 60 0.15 -10.96 2.62
C SER A 60 0.43 -11.83 1.41
N GLU A 61 -0.64 -12.27 0.75
CA GLU A 61 -0.55 -13.03 -0.50
C GLU A 61 -0.50 -12.10 -1.71
N ILE A 62 -1.00 -10.91 -1.54
CA ILE A 62 -1.06 -9.89 -2.60
C ILE A 62 -0.54 -8.56 -2.07
#